data_c7428ce2d3e59b03e2cdaf60fa6aa9aa
#
_entry.id   c7428ce2d3e59b03e2cdaf60fa6aa9aa
#
_cell.length_a   1.000
_cell.length_b   1.000
_cell.length_c   1.000
_cell.angle_alpha   90.00
_cell.angle_beta   90.00
_cell.angle_gamma   90.00
#
_symmetry.space_group_name_H-M   'P 1'
#
loop_
_entity.id
_entity.type
_entity.pdbx_description
1 polymer ?
#
loop_
_entity_poly.entity_id
_entity_poly.type
_entity_poly.pdbx_seq_one_letter_code
_entity_poly.pdbx_strand_id
1 'polypeptide(L)'
;MTVTVMNLASSHDHLSDDAINTLRTQLRGQLVVSDDPQASVEPRPVWNAMHVDRPAITARIAGTADVVDAINFARDHGLLVAVRGGGHSVAGLSTVGDGMLIDLSAMQGVQVDPERRLARVQGGAVLGDVDRETQAFGLATPLGRVSDMPTSNADGVTM
;
A
#
# COMPACT_ATOMS: atom_id res chain seq x y z
N MET A 1 0.60 7.64 -24.33
CA MET A 1 0.45 8.60 -23.20
C MET A 1 1.70 8.45 -22.36
N THR A 2 2.32 9.52 -21.90
CA THR A 2 3.56 9.43 -21.12
C THR A 2 3.24 9.90 -19.70
N VAL A 3 3.59 9.12 -18.69
CA VAL A 3 3.34 9.47 -17.30
C VAL A 3 4.55 10.18 -16.73
N THR A 4 4.36 11.37 -16.19
CA THR A 4 5.39 12.11 -15.47
C THR A 4 5.49 11.60 -14.04
N VAL A 5 6.69 11.22 -13.61
CA VAL A 5 6.95 10.67 -12.27
C VAL A 5 8.12 11.38 -11.61
N MET A 6 8.11 11.45 -10.28
CA MET A 6 9.22 11.93 -9.48
C MET A 6 10.19 10.79 -9.17
N ASN A 7 11.47 11.02 -9.41
CA ASN A 7 12.53 10.08 -9.12
C ASN A 7 13.24 10.38 -7.79
N LEU A 8 14.14 9.48 -7.37
CA LEU A 8 14.90 9.59 -6.13
C LEU A 8 15.84 10.83 -6.07
N ALA A 9 16.17 11.43 -7.23
CA ALA A 9 16.95 12.67 -7.30
C ALA A 9 16.08 13.93 -7.20
N SER A 10 14.79 13.79 -6.88
CA SER A 10 13.78 14.87 -6.85
C SER A 10 13.65 15.61 -8.19
N SER A 11 13.87 14.91 -9.28
CA SER A 11 13.59 15.39 -10.64
C SER A 11 12.44 14.60 -11.27
N HIS A 12 11.76 15.19 -12.24
CA HIS A 12 10.69 14.53 -12.97
C HIS A 12 11.27 13.78 -14.16
N ASP A 13 10.85 12.52 -14.29
CA ASP A 13 11.13 11.65 -15.42
C ASP A 13 9.83 11.22 -16.10
N HIS A 14 9.97 10.62 -17.27
CA HIS A 14 8.84 10.16 -18.07
C HIS A 14 8.86 8.64 -18.24
N LEU A 15 7.80 7.98 -17.79
CA LEU A 15 7.58 6.58 -18.06
C LEU A 15 6.83 6.39 -19.37
N SER A 16 7.30 5.45 -20.18
CA SER A 16 6.62 5.08 -21.43
C SER A 16 5.36 4.25 -21.14
N ASP A 17 4.42 4.29 -22.08
CA ASP A 17 3.24 3.43 -22.05
C ASP A 17 3.58 1.96 -21.97
N ASP A 18 4.65 1.53 -22.66
CA ASP A 18 5.08 0.14 -22.66
C ASP A 18 5.55 -0.30 -21.25
N ALA A 19 6.27 0.55 -20.52
CA ALA A 19 6.68 0.27 -19.15
C ALA A 19 5.46 0.15 -18.23
N ILE A 20 4.52 1.08 -18.31
CA ILE A 20 3.28 1.07 -17.53
C ILE A 20 2.44 -0.17 -17.86
N ASN A 21 2.29 -0.52 -19.14
CA ASN A 21 1.53 -1.71 -19.55
C ASN A 21 2.22 -3.01 -19.12
N THR A 22 3.55 -3.05 -19.14
CA THR A 22 4.30 -4.19 -18.62
C THR A 22 3.99 -4.42 -17.14
N LEU A 23 4.11 -3.39 -16.31
CA LEU A 23 3.74 -3.51 -14.90
C LEU A 23 2.27 -3.91 -14.73
N ARG A 24 1.35 -3.28 -15.49
CA ARG A 24 -0.08 -3.58 -15.43
C ARG A 24 -0.39 -5.05 -15.71
N THR A 25 0.35 -5.70 -16.61
CA THR A 25 0.16 -7.13 -16.93
C THR A 25 0.79 -8.08 -15.91
N GLN A 26 1.80 -7.64 -15.19
CA GLN A 26 2.47 -8.43 -14.15
C GLN A 26 1.66 -8.49 -12.85
N LEU A 27 1.00 -7.38 -12.51
CA LEU A 27 0.19 -7.31 -11.28
C LEU A 27 -1.11 -8.12 -11.42
N ARG A 28 -1.44 -8.90 -10.40
CA ARG A 28 -2.77 -9.48 -10.22
C ARG A 28 -3.75 -8.48 -9.63
N GLY A 29 -3.22 -7.50 -8.92
CA GLY A 29 -3.95 -6.34 -8.42
C GLY A 29 -4.28 -5.34 -9.52
N GLN A 30 -4.36 -4.07 -9.17
CA GLN A 30 -4.75 -3.01 -10.09
C GLN A 30 -3.67 -1.92 -10.15
N LEU A 31 -3.34 -1.47 -11.36
CA LEU A 31 -2.51 -0.29 -11.58
C LEU A 31 -3.37 0.90 -11.97
N VAL A 32 -3.32 1.95 -11.18
CA VAL A 32 -4.02 3.23 -11.41
C VAL A 32 -2.98 4.30 -11.74
N VAL A 33 -3.21 5.05 -12.80
CA VAL A 33 -2.39 6.20 -13.20
C VAL A 33 -3.23 7.47 -13.00
N SER A 34 -2.65 8.51 -12.40
CA SER A 34 -3.39 9.71 -12.00
C SER A 34 -4.08 10.45 -13.15
N ASP A 35 -3.47 10.43 -14.31
CA ASP A 35 -3.96 11.12 -15.52
C ASP A 35 -4.86 10.25 -16.40
N ASP A 36 -5.18 9.03 -15.97
CA ASP A 36 -6.07 8.13 -16.69
C ASP A 36 -7.54 8.53 -16.44
N PRO A 37 -8.25 9.10 -17.41
CA PRO A 37 -9.65 9.47 -17.24
C PRO A 37 -10.58 8.28 -17.01
N GLN A 38 -10.10 7.05 -17.21
CA GLN A 38 -10.81 5.82 -16.92
C GLN A 38 -10.44 5.25 -15.53
N ALA A 39 -9.53 5.89 -14.81
CA ALA A 39 -9.18 5.50 -13.43
C ALA A 39 -10.40 5.71 -12.52
N SER A 40 -11.22 4.69 -12.40
CA SER A 40 -12.51 4.73 -11.66
C SER A 40 -12.33 4.79 -10.14
N VAL A 41 -11.13 4.84 -9.61
CA VAL A 41 -10.89 4.74 -8.18
C VAL A 41 -9.87 5.77 -7.72
N GLU A 42 -10.37 6.83 -7.09
CA GLU A 42 -9.49 7.75 -6.37
C GLU A 42 -8.75 6.99 -5.25
N PRO A 43 -7.46 7.29 -5.00
CA PRO A 43 -6.77 6.77 -3.83
C PRO A 43 -7.55 7.15 -2.57
N ARG A 44 -7.74 6.20 -1.65
CA ARG A 44 -8.34 6.54 -0.35
C ARG A 44 -7.56 7.69 0.26
N PRO A 45 -8.25 8.72 0.81
CA PRO A 45 -7.57 9.82 1.49
C PRO A 45 -6.73 9.24 2.65
N VAL A 46 -5.58 9.86 2.93
CA VAL A 46 -4.83 9.59 4.16
C VAL A 46 -5.55 10.20 5.35
N TRP A 47 -5.38 9.61 6.54
CA TRP A 47 -6.04 10.09 7.76
C TRP A 47 -5.67 11.55 8.10
N ASN A 48 -4.41 11.92 7.92
CA ASN A 48 -3.98 13.30 8.12
C ASN A 48 -4.21 14.11 6.84
N ALA A 49 -5.33 14.82 6.78
CA ALA A 49 -5.74 15.64 5.64
C ALA A 49 -4.79 16.83 5.31
N MET A 50 -3.75 17.05 6.09
CA MET A 50 -2.69 18.03 5.76
C MET A 50 -1.82 17.55 4.60
N HIS A 51 -1.77 16.23 4.36
CA HIS A 51 -1.02 15.63 3.27
C HIS A 51 -1.95 15.41 2.07
N VAL A 52 -1.81 16.28 1.08
CA VAL A 52 -2.64 16.31 -0.14
C VAL A 52 -1.90 15.78 -1.37
N ASP A 53 -0.73 15.17 -1.17
CA ASP A 53 0.10 14.64 -2.23
C ASP A 53 -0.66 13.58 -3.05
N ARG A 54 -0.52 13.66 -4.38
CA ARG A 54 -1.14 12.72 -5.31
C ARG A 54 -0.05 11.89 -5.99
N PRO A 55 -0.09 10.55 -5.84
CA PRO A 55 0.82 9.69 -6.58
C PRO A 55 0.55 9.76 -8.09
N ALA A 56 1.61 9.76 -8.90
CA ALA A 56 1.45 9.60 -10.35
C ALA A 56 0.97 8.18 -10.69
N ILE A 57 1.41 7.18 -9.91
CA ILE A 57 1.07 5.77 -10.10
C ILE A 57 0.66 5.18 -8.75
N THR A 58 -0.44 4.44 -8.72
CA THR A 58 -0.84 3.64 -7.57
C THR A 58 -0.94 2.17 -7.97
N ALA A 59 -0.09 1.32 -7.39
CA ALA A 59 -0.18 -0.12 -7.50
C ALA A 59 -0.99 -0.67 -6.32
N ARG A 60 -2.22 -1.13 -6.57
CA ARG A 60 -3.05 -1.83 -5.59
C ARG A 60 -2.69 -3.29 -5.57
N ILE A 61 -2.16 -3.74 -4.48
CA ILE A 61 -1.51 -5.02 -4.31
C ILE A 61 -2.52 -6.09 -3.90
N ALA A 62 -2.59 -7.20 -4.65
CA ALA A 62 -3.41 -8.36 -4.31
C ALA A 62 -2.63 -9.46 -3.56
N GLY A 63 -1.30 -9.41 -3.55
CA GLY A 63 -0.48 -10.42 -2.89
C GLY A 63 1.02 -10.11 -2.93
N THR A 64 1.81 -10.93 -2.26
CA THR A 64 3.26 -10.71 -2.10
C THR A 64 4.01 -10.61 -3.43
N ALA A 65 3.61 -11.37 -4.46
CA ALA A 65 4.24 -11.28 -5.78
C ALA A 65 4.10 -9.88 -6.37
N ASP A 66 2.91 -9.27 -6.27
CA ASP A 66 2.67 -7.92 -6.75
C ASP A 66 3.57 -6.89 -6.03
N VAL A 67 3.84 -7.09 -4.71
CA VAL A 67 4.77 -6.23 -3.96
C VAL A 67 6.17 -6.31 -4.57
N VAL A 68 6.63 -7.52 -4.86
CA VAL A 68 7.96 -7.75 -5.47
C VAL A 68 8.05 -7.08 -6.82
N ASP A 69 7.04 -7.26 -7.67
CA ASP A 69 7.00 -6.68 -9.02
C ASP A 69 6.96 -5.15 -8.96
N ALA A 70 6.14 -4.58 -8.07
CA ALA A 70 6.04 -3.13 -7.87
C ALA A 70 7.36 -2.52 -7.36
N ILE A 71 8.03 -3.16 -6.40
CA ILE A 71 9.32 -2.70 -5.87
C ILE A 71 10.42 -2.80 -6.94
N ASN A 72 10.48 -3.90 -7.68
CA ASN A 72 11.45 -4.05 -8.75
C ASN A 72 11.25 -2.99 -9.82
N PHE A 73 10.00 -2.78 -10.25
CA PHE A 73 9.67 -1.73 -11.20
C PHE A 73 10.12 -0.34 -10.71
N ALA A 74 9.78 0.00 -9.46
CA ALA A 74 10.16 1.29 -8.89
C ALA A 74 11.68 1.48 -8.82
N ARG A 75 12.41 0.43 -8.43
CA ARG A 75 13.88 0.43 -8.40
C ARG A 75 14.48 0.62 -9.78
N ASP A 76 14.00 -0.15 -10.77
CA ASP A 76 14.56 -0.19 -12.13
C ASP A 76 14.31 1.15 -12.87
N HIS A 77 13.28 1.89 -12.45
CA HIS A 77 12.96 3.23 -12.96
C HIS A 77 13.34 4.37 -12.00
N GLY A 78 14.02 4.07 -10.88
CA GLY A 78 14.48 5.06 -9.91
C GLY A 78 13.37 5.91 -9.27
N LEU A 79 12.16 5.35 -9.11
CA LEU A 79 10.98 6.10 -8.65
C LEU A 79 11.03 6.40 -7.16
N LEU A 80 10.48 7.56 -6.76
CA LEU A 80 10.15 7.84 -5.37
C LEU A 80 8.92 6.99 -4.98
N VAL A 81 9.02 6.26 -3.85
CA VAL A 81 8.00 5.30 -3.43
C VAL A 81 7.45 5.62 -2.05
N ALA A 82 6.14 5.51 -1.90
CA ALA A 82 5.48 5.39 -0.61
C ALA A 82 4.75 4.05 -0.51
N VAL A 83 4.60 3.54 0.72
CA VAL A 83 3.82 2.33 1.01
C VAL A 83 2.65 2.70 1.92
N ARG A 84 1.45 2.20 1.57
CA ARG A 84 0.23 2.43 2.34
C ARG A 84 -0.38 1.12 2.80
N GLY A 85 -0.55 0.95 4.12
CA GLY A 85 -1.51 0.01 4.69
C GLY A 85 -2.86 0.70 4.89
N GLY A 86 -3.13 1.25 6.06
CA GLY A 86 -4.36 2.01 6.36
C GLY A 86 -4.27 3.52 6.19
N GLY A 87 -3.12 4.09 5.85
CA GLY A 87 -2.97 5.53 5.62
C GLY A 87 -2.97 6.42 6.88
N HIS A 88 -2.62 5.87 8.03
CA HIS A 88 -2.63 6.58 9.32
C HIS A 88 -1.29 7.25 9.70
N SER A 89 -0.34 7.34 8.78
CA SER A 89 0.92 8.04 9.05
C SER A 89 0.67 9.52 9.33
N VAL A 90 1.02 9.98 10.52
CA VAL A 90 0.92 11.38 10.93
C VAL A 90 1.89 12.25 10.12
N ALA A 91 3.07 11.71 9.81
CA ALA A 91 4.13 12.36 9.04
C ALA A 91 3.89 12.34 7.51
N GLY A 92 2.79 11.73 7.03
CA GLY A 92 2.48 11.67 5.60
C GLY A 92 3.23 10.63 4.80
N LEU A 93 3.99 9.71 5.45
CA LEU A 93 4.81 8.71 4.76
C LEU A 93 4.00 7.67 3.97
N SER A 94 2.68 7.66 4.13
CA SER A 94 1.76 6.77 3.40
C SER A 94 1.21 7.37 2.09
N THR A 95 1.78 8.49 1.65
CA THR A 95 1.50 9.08 0.33
C THR A 95 2.78 9.71 -0.25
N VAL A 96 2.76 10.07 -1.51
CA VAL A 96 3.89 10.64 -2.25
C VAL A 96 3.36 11.49 -3.40
N GLY A 97 3.93 12.68 -3.59
CA GLY A 97 3.62 13.52 -4.74
C GLY A 97 4.36 13.02 -5.98
N ASP A 98 3.65 12.85 -7.10
CA ASP A 98 4.16 12.46 -8.42
C ASP A 98 5.01 11.17 -8.45
N GLY A 99 5.10 10.44 -7.34
CA GLY A 99 5.81 9.17 -7.20
C GLY A 99 4.90 7.96 -7.40
N MET A 100 5.39 6.80 -6.94
CA MET A 100 4.64 5.53 -6.95
C MET A 100 4.14 5.18 -5.55
N LEU A 101 2.84 4.96 -5.41
CA LEU A 101 2.21 4.43 -4.20
C LEU A 101 2.01 2.92 -4.33
N ILE A 102 2.54 2.16 -3.39
CA ILE A 102 2.25 0.72 -3.20
C ILE A 102 1.14 0.62 -2.15
N ASP A 103 -0.08 0.34 -2.60
CA ASP A 103 -1.27 0.29 -1.74
C ASP A 103 -1.59 -1.16 -1.35
N LEU A 104 -1.39 -1.48 -0.07
CA LEU A 104 -1.60 -2.79 0.52
C LEU A 104 -3.04 -2.98 1.05
N SER A 105 -3.93 -2.01 0.89
CA SER A 105 -5.25 -2.00 1.54
C SER A 105 -6.14 -3.22 1.18
N ALA A 106 -5.86 -3.91 0.07
CA ALA A 106 -6.54 -5.14 -0.32
C ALA A 106 -5.92 -6.41 0.31
N MET A 107 -4.74 -6.31 0.95
CA MET A 107 -4.10 -7.43 1.63
C MET A 107 -4.53 -7.47 3.10
N GLN A 108 -5.71 -8.04 3.38
CA GLN A 108 -6.34 -8.04 4.71
C GLN A 108 -6.34 -9.40 5.40
N GLY A 109 -5.59 -10.38 4.88
CA GLY A 109 -5.54 -11.71 5.46
C GLY A 109 -4.95 -11.74 6.87
N VAL A 110 -5.61 -12.48 7.77
CA VAL A 110 -5.15 -12.81 9.12
C VAL A 110 -5.15 -14.31 9.27
N GLN A 111 -4.02 -14.89 9.63
CA GLN A 111 -3.88 -16.33 9.88
C GLN A 111 -3.43 -16.56 11.31
N VAL A 112 -4.23 -17.26 12.09
CA VAL A 112 -3.97 -17.55 13.52
C VAL A 112 -3.46 -18.97 13.69
N ASP A 113 -2.36 -19.11 14.42
CA ASP A 113 -1.86 -20.38 14.95
C ASP A 113 -2.15 -20.39 16.47
N PRO A 114 -3.23 -21.04 16.91
CA PRO A 114 -3.67 -21.02 18.30
C PRO A 114 -2.73 -21.80 19.22
N GLU A 115 -2.04 -22.82 18.70
CA GLU A 115 -1.12 -23.64 19.50
C GLU A 115 0.14 -22.84 19.88
N ARG A 116 0.66 -22.07 18.92
CA ARG A 116 1.82 -21.20 19.10
C ARG A 116 1.45 -19.82 19.64
N ARG A 117 0.16 -19.49 19.69
CA ARG A 117 -0.33 -18.16 20.03
C ARG A 117 0.25 -17.06 19.12
N LEU A 118 0.31 -17.32 17.84
CA LEU A 118 0.83 -16.41 16.84
C LEU A 118 -0.26 -16.03 15.83
N ALA A 119 -0.24 -14.79 15.39
CA ALA A 119 -1.03 -14.35 14.25
C ALA A 119 -0.12 -13.78 13.17
N ARG A 120 -0.29 -14.23 11.94
CA ARG A 120 0.32 -13.62 10.75
C ARG A 120 -0.71 -12.71 10.12
N VAL A 121 -0.39 -11.43 10.03
CA VAL A 121 -1.29 -10.37 9.57
C VAL A 121 -0.72 -9.71 8.34
N GLN A 122 -1.53 -9.52 7.30
CA GLN A 122 -1.15 -8.78 6.10
C GLN A 122 -1.25 -7.27 6.35
N GLY A 123 -0.41 -6.50 5.63
CA GLY A 123 -0.20 -5.07 5.87
C GLY A 123 -1.38 -4.14 5.60
N GLY A 124 -2.45 -4.62 4.97
CA GLY A 124 -3.70 -3.87 4.75
C GLY A 124 -4.81 -4.22 5.73
N ALA A 125 -4.60 -5.21 6.63
CA ALA A 125 -5.59 -5.57 7.65
C ALA A 125 -5.74 -4.44 8.69
N VAL A 126 -6.93 -4.28 9.22
CA VAL A 126 -7.22 -3.38 10.34
C VAL A 126 -7.31 -4.16 11.66
N LEU A 127 -7.27 -3.45 12.79
CA LEU A 127 -7.29 -4.09 14.11
C LEU A 127 -8.53 -4.95 14.32
N GLY A 128 -9.68 -4.50 13.82
CA GLY A 128 -10.92 -5.28 13.89
C GLY A 128 -10.85 -6.62 13.17
N ASP A 129 -10.08 -6.74 12.08
CA ASP A 129 -9.85 -8.01 11.40
C ASP A 129 -9.05 -8.97 12.28
N VAL A 130 -7.99 -8.45 12.93
CA VAL A 130 -7.16 -9.25 13.84
C VAL A 130 -7.96 -9.71 15.05
N ASP A 131 -8.70 -8.80 15.69
CA ASP A 131 -9.53 -9.13 16.85
C ASP A 131 -10.56 -10.21 16.49
N ARG A 132 -11.24 -10.05 15.38
CA ARG A 132 -12.25 -11.03 14.90
C ARG A 132 -11.65 -12.42 14.73
N GLU A 133 -10.50 -12.53 14.09
CA GLU A 133 -9.88 -13.82 13.79
C GLU A 133 -9.24 -14.45 15.06
N THR A 134 -8.62 -13.64 15.94
CA THR A 134 -8.00 -14.15 17.15
C THR A 134 -9.02 -14.56 18.22
N GLN A 135 -10.12 -13.82 18.36
CA GLN A 135 -11.20 -14.12 19.30
C GLN A 135 -11.88 -15.46 19.02
N ALA A 136 -11.90 -15.92 17.75
CA ALA A 136 -12.41 -17.24 17.41
C ALA A 136 -11.68 -18.39 18.15
N PHE A 137 -10.45 -18.12 18.61
CA PHE A 137 -9.62 -19.07 19.39
C PHE A 137 -9.45 -18.64 20.86
N GLY A 138 -10.21 -17.66 21.32
CA GLY A 138 -10.08 -17.12 22.69
C GLY A 138 -8.76 -16.40 22.93
N LEU A 139 -8.13 -15.90 21.87
CA LEU A 139 -6.87 -15.15 21.92
C LEU A 139 -7.13 -13.66 21.72
N ALA A 140 -6.24 -12.82 22.27
CA ALA A 140 -6.20 -11.39 22.07
C ALA A 140 -4.75 -10.91 22.08
N THR A 141 -4.49 -9.78 21.41
CA THR A 141 -3.19 -9.14 21.40
C THR A 141 -3.34 -7.65 21.74
N PRO A 142 -2.39 -7.04 22.49
CA PRO A 142 -2.42 -5.61 22.75
C PRO A 142 -2.08 -4.84 21.45
N LEU A 143 -3.08 -4.26 20.84
CA LEU A 143 -2.97 -3.43 19.63
C LEU A 143 -3.46 -2.00 19.92
N GLY A 144 -3.70 -1.20 18.86
CA GLY A 144 -4.29 0.13 18.98
C GLY A 144 -5.71 0.12 19.57
N ARG A 145 -6.28 1.31 19.75
CA ARG A 145 -7.56 1.46 20.46
C ARG A 145 -8.79 1.41 19.56
N VAL A 146 -8.64 1.57 18.27
CA VAL A 146 -9.74 1.80 17.33
C VAL A 146 -9.70 0.73 16.25
N SER A 147 -10.82 0.02 16.08
CA SER A 147 -10.89 -1.19 15.24
C SER A 147 -10.62 -0.96 13.75
N ASP A 148 -10.80 0.25 13.26
CA ASP A 148 -10.51 0.64 11.86
C ASP A 148 -9.09 1.13 11.63
N MET A 149 -8.25 1.19 12.70
CA MET A 149 -6.84 1.49 12.54
C MET A 149 -6.09 0.33 11.87
N PRO A 150 -5.12 0.64 10.98
CA PRO A 150 -4.29 -0.40 10.37
C PRO A 150 -3.40 -1.07 11.41
N THR A 151 -3.14 -2.35 11.20
CA THR A 151 -2.18 -3.12 12.00
C THR A 151 -0.74 -2.76 11.69
N SER A 152 -0.49 -2.22 10.49
CA SER A 152 0.82 -1.70 10.07
C SER A 152 0.75 -0.20 9.89
N ASN A 153 1.51 0.55 10.66
CA ASN A 153 1.93 1.87 10.24
C ASN A 153 3.13 1.72 9.31
N ALA A 154 3.32 2.66 8.38
CA ALA A 154 4.51 2.67 7.51
C ALA A 154 5.84 2.69 8.33
N ASP A 155 5.74 2.95 9.61
CA ASP A 155 6.84 2.98 10.57
C ASP A 155 7.21 1.58 11.14
N GLY A 156 6.63 0.50 10.59
CA GLY A 156 7.04 -0.87 10.85
C GLY A 156 6.89 -1.31 12.31
N VAL A 157 5.68 -1.50 12.79
CA VAL A 157 5.46 -2.34 13.97
C VAL A 157 5.46 -3.79 13.52
N THR A 158 6.61 -4.40 13.56
CA THR A 158 6.75 -5.86 13.55
C THR A 158 6.27 -6.35 14.92
N MET A 159 5.25 -7.19 14.93
CA MET A 159 4.94 -8.01 16.10
C MET A 159 5.92 -9.16 16.19
#